data_055bfdd42303fba0a62a9fb6fab52883
#
_entry.id   055bfdd42303fba0a62a9fb6fab52883
#
_cell.length_a   1.000
_cell.length_b   1.000
_cell.length_c   1.000
_cell.angle_alpha   90.00
_cell.angle_beta   90.00
_cell.angle_gamma   90.00
#
_symmetry.space_group_name_H-M   'P 1'
#
loop_
_entity.id
_entity.type
_entity.pdbx_description
1 polymer ?
#
loop_
_entity_poly.entity_id
_entity_poly.type
_entity_poly.pdbx_seq_one_letter_code
_entity_poly.pdbx_strand_id
1 'polypeptide(L)'
;MANALLIIDVQNDFCEGGALAVSGGAKVAARISEFLDSSGESFDYVIASRDWHDANSTNAGHFSETPDYVNSWPVHCVAETFGAEYHPSFNSSKVDFHIRKGHGKPSYSIFEGTSEKGLNFEQLLEDLNVKSVTVVGLATDYCVLQSSLDAKKHGLEVRILKDLVAGVGVESTQAAFTDLSAAGCEIA
;
A
#
# COMPACT_ATOMS: atom_id res chain seq x y z
N MET A 1 16.19 -7.80 16.00
CA MET A 1 14.84 -7.23 15.72
C MET A 1 14.95 -6.59 14.36
N ALA A 2 14.18 -7.09 13.41
CA ALA A 2 14.25 -6.61 12.03
C ALA A 2 13.34 -5.38 11.81
N ASN A 3 13.74 -4.51 10.87
CA ASN A 3 12.96 -3.40 10.36
C ASN A 3 12.59 -3.66 8.88
N ALA A 4 11.40 -3.24 8.46
CA ALA A 4 10.97 -3.38 7.08
C ALA A 4 10.46 -2.05 6.49
N LEU A 5 10.71 -1.86 5.20
CA LEU A 5 10.05 -0.84 4.40
C LEU A 5 8.80 -1.45 3.77
N LEU A 6 7.63 -0.90 4.04
CA LEU A 6 6.36 -1.27 3.42
C LEU A 6 6.03 -0.25 2.32
N ILE A 7 5.95 -0.73 1.08
CA ILE A 7 5.60 0.07 -0.09
C ILE A 7 4.20 -0.31 -0.52
N ILE A 8 3.24 0.57 -0.26
CA ILE A 8 1.81 0.29 -0.40
C ILE A 8 1.33 0.70 -1.79
N ASP A 9 0.87 -0.26 -2.57
CA ASP A 9 0.03 -0.15 -3.77
C ASP A 9 0.49 0.91 -4.80
N VAL A 10 1.78 0.95 -5.10
CA VAL A 10 2.35 1.86 -6.11
C VAL A 10 2.12 1.29 -7.51
N GLN A 11 0.83 1.27 -7.93
CA GLN A 11 0.32 0.61 -9.13
C GLN A 11 -0.12 1.63 -10.18
N ASN A 12 -0.21 1.18 -11.45
CA ASN A 12 -0.60 2.05 -12.56
C ASN A 12 -1.99 2.65 -12.36
N ASP A 13 -2.97 1.89 -11.88
CA ASP A 13 -4.33 2.39 -11.67
C ASP A 13 -4.43 3.45 -10.57
N PHE A 14 -3.47 3.51 -9.65
CA PHE A 14 -3.41 4.53 -8.61
C PHE A 14 -2.48 5.72 -8.95
N CYS A 15 -1.90 5.73 -10.14
CA CYS A 15 -1.10 6.85 -10.63
C CYS A 15 -1.84 7.60 -11.75
N GLU A 16 -1.33 8.76 -12.14
CA GLU A 16 -1.94 9.60 -13.18
C GLU A 16 -2.18 8.81 -14.47
N GLY A 17 -3.42 8.85 -14.96
CA GLY A 17 -3.87 8.10 -16.14
C GLY A 17 -4.49 6.74 -15.83
N GLY A 18 -4.42 6.27 -14.58
CA GLY A 18 -5.07 5.05 -14.12
C GLY A 18 -6.53 5.24 -13.72
N ALA A 19 -7.21 4.14 -13.40
CA ALA A 19 -8.64 4.10 -13.12
C ALA A 19 -9.05 4.83 -11.82
N LEU A 20 -8.16 4.87 -10.82
CA LEU A 20 -8.31 5.55 -9.54
C LEU A 20 -7.11 6.46 -9.23
N ALA A 21 -6.75 7.32 -10.17
CA ALA A 21 -5.56 8.14 -10.11
C ALA A 21 -5.50 9.02 -8.86
N VAL A 22 -4.41 8.90 -8.13
CA VAL A 22 -4.01 9.78 -7.04
C VAL A 22 -3.08 10.85 -7.60
N SER A 23 -3.41 12.11 -7.34
CA SER A 23 -2.56 13.24 -7.77
C SER A 23 -1.17 13.15 -7.12
N GLY A 24 -0.12 13.12 -7.92
CA GLY A 24 1.26 12.92 -7.46
C GLY A 24 1.69 11.47 -7.32
N GLY A 25 0.84 10.48 -7.68
CA GLY A 25 1.15 9.06 -7.56
C GLY A 25 2.41 8.64 -8.33
N ALA A 26 2.54 9.05 -9.58
CA ALA A 26 3.73 8.78 -10.38
C ALA A 26 5.00 9.44 -9.79
N LYS A 27 4.87 10.61 -9.19
CA LYS A 27 5.96 11.28 -8.47
C LYS A 27 6.37 10.52 -7.22
N VAL A 28 5.40 10.00 -6.45
CA VAL A 28 5.67 9.13 -5.30
C VAL A 28 6.41 7.88 -5.75
N ALA A 29 5.98 7.23 -6.84
CA ALA A 29 6.65 6.06 -7.41
C ALA A 29 8.14 6.32 -7.72
N ALA A 30 8.45 7.43 -8.39
CA ALA A 30 9.81 7.83 -8.70
C ALA A 30 10.64 8.13 -7.43
N ARG A 31 10.09 8.88 -6.48
CA ARG A 31 10.77 9.23 -5.23
C ARG A 31 11.03 8.02 -4.33
N ILE A 32 10.14 7.02 -4.33
CA ILE A 32 10.39 5.77 -3.63
C ILE A 32 11.58 5.03 -4.25
N SER A 33 11.71 5.03 -5.58
CA SER A 33 12.89 4.44 -6.23
C SER A 33 14.18 5.16 -5.86
N GLU A 34 14.20 6.50 -5.87
CA GLU A 34 15.34 7.30 -5.41
C GLU A 34 15.68 7.03 -3.94
N PHE A 35 14.66 6.90 -3.09
CA PHE A 35 14.83 6.56 -1.68
C PHE A 35 15.43 5.16 -1.49
N LEU A 36 14.97 4.17 -2.25
CA LEU A 36 15.54 2.82 -2.25
C LEU A 36 17.00 2.80 -2.72
N ASP A 37 17.36 3.65 -3.68
CA ASP A 37 18.74 3.77 -4.15
C ASP A 37 19.68 4.37 -3.10
N SER A 38 19.20 5.31 -2.30
CA SER A 38 20.00 6.02 -1.30
C SER A 38 19.95 5.42 0.09
N SER A 39 18.86 4.79 0.47
CA SER A 39 18.56 4.40 1.86
C SER A 39 17.97 3.00 2.00
N GLY A 40 17.75 2.28 0.91
CA GLY A 40 17.14 0.94 0.94
C GLY A 40 17.92 -0.06 1.79
N GLU A 41 19.25 0.02 1.79
CA GLU A 41 20.12 -0.85 2.59
C GLU A 41 19.98 -0.63 4.12
N SER A 42 19.28 0.40 4.56
CA SER A 42 18.98 0.62 5.99
C SER A 42 17.84 -0.26 6.51
N PHE A 43 17.12 -0.94 5.62
CA PHE A 43 16.05 -1.87 5.96
C PHE A 43 16.53 -3.31 5.80
N ASP A 44 16.11 -4.16 6.74
CA ASP A 44 16.38 -5.60 6.65
C ASP A 44 15.54 -6.24 5.54
N TYR A 45 14.34 -5.70 5.28
CA TYR A 45 13.42 -6.18 4.23
C TYR A 45 12.68 -5.03 3.56
N VAL A 46 12.47 -5.17 2.25
CA VAL A 46 11.59 -4.32 1.43
C VAL A 46 10.39 -5.15 0.98
N ILE A 47 9.20 -4.75 1.39
CA ILE A 47 7.96 -5.49 1.13
C ILE A 47 6.98 -4.56 0.41
N ALA A 48 6.45 -4.99 -0.74
CA ALA A 48 5.52 -4.19 -1.50
C ALA A 48 4.16 -4.89 -1.67
N SER A 49 3.07 -4.13 -1.53
CA SER A 49 1.72 -4.63 -1.78
C SER A 49 1.18 -4.21 -3.13
N ARG A 50 0.21 -4.97 -3.61
CA ARG A 50 -0.65 -4.66 -4.75
C ARG A 50 -2.08 -5.09 -4.46
N ASP A 51 -3.04 -4.23 -4.85
CA ASP A 51 -4.40 -4.68 -5.09
C ASP A 51 -4.40 -5.64 -6.28
N TRP A 52 -5.15 -6.75 -6.13
CA TRP A 52 -5.17 -7.82 -7.12
C TRP A 52 -6.58 -8.41 -7.18
N HIS A 53 -7.51 -7.63 -7.76
CA HIS A 53 -8.93 -7.95 -7.78
C HIS A 53 -9.29 -8.96 -8.86
N ASP A 54 -10.30 -9.79 -8.58
CA ASP A 54 -10.75 -10.81 -9.52
C ASP A 54 -11.44 -10.17 -10.72
N ALA A 55 -11.10 -10.65 -11.93
CA ALA A 55 -11.75 -10.25 -13.16
C ALA A 55 -13.21 -10.73 -13.19
N ASN A 56 -14.07 -9.98 -13.87
CA ASN A 56 -15.50 -10.32 -14.06
C ASN A 56 -16.28 -10.57 -12.76
N SER A 57 -15.87 -9.92 -11.68
CA SER A 57 -16.46 -10.00 -10.35
C SER A 57 -16.74 -8.61 -9.82
N THR A 58 -17.77 -8.46 -8.98
CA THR A 58 -17.97 -7.23 -8.20
C THR A 58 -17.02 -7.15 -6.99
N ASN A 59 -16.20 -8.18 -6.76
CA ASN A 59 -15.33 -8.30 -5.59
C ASN A 59 -16.10 -7.99 -4.29
N ALA A 60 -17.21 -8.71 -4.10
CA ALA A 60 -18.14 -8.56 -2.97
C ALA A 60 -18.72 -7.13 -2.82
N GLY A 61 -18.99 -6.46 -3.94
CA GLY A 61 -19.56 -5.10 -3.97
C GLY A 61 -18.51 -3.97 -3.95
N HIS A 62 -17.22 -4.32 -3.97
CA HIS A 62 -16.15 -3.33 -4.09
C HIS A 62 -16.19 -2.58 -5.42
N PHE A 63 -16.51 -3.28 -6.50
CA PHE A 63 -16.71 -2.68 -7.82
C PHE A 63 -18.18 -2.35 -8.09
N SER A 64 -18.44 -1.14 -8.58
CA SER A 64 -19.77 -0.66 -8.96
C SER A 64 -19.71 0.19 -10.23
N GLU A 65 -20.73 0.08 -11.08
CA GLU A 65 -20.93 0.99 -12.22
C GLU A 65 -21.34 2.41 -11.76
N THR A 66 -21.88 2.51 -10.55
CA THR A 66 -22.29 3.78 -9.91
C THR A 66 -21.64 3.87 -8.53
N PRO A 67 -20.29 4.04 -8.47
CA PRO A 67 -19.58 4.00 -7.20
C PRO A 67 -19.92 5.20 -6.31
N ASP A 68 -19.96 4.95 -5.00
CA ASP A 68 -20.13 5.99 -3.98
C ASP A 68 -18.82 6.63 -3.53
N TYR A 69 -17.67 6.08 -3.96
CA TYR A 69 -16.32 6.49 -3.60
C TYR A 69 -16.03 6.47 -2.09
N VAL A 70 -16.77 5.65 -1.35
CA VAL A 70 -16.59 5.39 0.08
C VAL A 70 -16.48 3.89 0.33
N ASN A 71 -17.45 3.12 -0.15
CA ASN A 71 -17.51 1.66 0.00
C ASN A 71 -17.38 0.94 -1.34
N SER A 72 -17.62 1.64 -2.45
CA SER A 72 -17.58 1.09 -3.79
C SER A 72 -16.82 2.00 -4.75
N TRP A 73 -16.15 1.38 -5.71
CA TRP A 73 -15.19 2.01 -6.60
C TRP A 73 -15.42 1.61 -8.05
N PRO A 74 -14.93 2.40 -9.03
CA PRO A 74 -14.78 1.92 -10.41
C PRO A 74 -13.88 0.68 -10.45
N VAL A 75 -13.97 -0.10 -11.51
CA VAL A 75 -13.07 -1.24 -11.74
C VAL A 75 -11.63 -0.76 -11.80
N HIS A 76 -10.76 -1.35 -10.99
CA HIS A 76 -9.34 -1.01 -10.89
C HIS A 76 -8.52 -2.23 -10.45
N CYS A 77 -7.24 -2.21 -10.69
CA CYS A 77 -6.26 -3.20 -10.26
C CYS A 77 -6.72 -4.65 -10.49
N VAL A 78 -7.35 -4.91 -11.63
CA VAL A 78 -7.77 -6.26 -12.00
C VAL A 78 -6.53 -7.12 -12.24
N ALA A 79 -6.51 -8.30 -11.65
CA ALA A 79 -5.42 -9.24 -11.72
C ALA A 79 -4.93 -9.46 -13.17
N GLU A 80 -3.60 -9.50 -13.35
CA GLU A 80 -2.93 -9.72 -14.63
C GLU A 80 -3.17 -8.63 -15.70
N THR A 81 -3.67 -7.44 -15.29
CA THR A 81 -3.78 -6.29 -16.19
C THR A 81 -2.69 -5.27 -15.92
N PHE A 82 -2.44 -4.39 -16.89
CA PHE A 82 -1.51 -3.26 -16.74
C PHE A 82 -1.84 -2.38 -15.52
N GLY A 83 -3.14 -2.17 -15.23
CA GLY A 83 -3.59 -1.39 -14.08
C GLY A 83 -3.10 -1.93 -12.73
N ALA A 84 -3.05 -3.27 -12.60
CA ALA A 84 -2.61 -3.96 -11.40
C ALA A 84 -1.08 -4.08 -11.28
N GLU A 85 -0.32 -3.78 -12.32
CA GLU A 85 1.13 -3.80 -12.25
C GLU A 85 1.69 -2.57 -11.54
N TYR A 86 2.90 -2.71 -10.99
CA TYR A 86 3.61 -1.57 -10.41
C TYR A 86 3.84 -0.48 -11.46
N HIS A 87 3.78 0.77 -11.03
CA HIS A 87 4.07 1.90 -11.90
C HIS A 87 5.54 1.86 -12.38
N PRO A 88 5.83 2.10 -13.68
CA PRO A 88 7.17 1.92 -14.25
C PRO A 88 8.26 2.83 -13.63
N SER A 89 7.88 3.92 -12.98
CA SER A 89 8.82 4.75 -12.22
C SER A 89 9.21 4.14 -10.86
N PHE A 90 8.54 3.07 -10.42
CA PHE A 90 8.91 2.32 -9.22
C PHE A 90 9.79 1.13 -9.58
N ASN A 91 11.03 1.14 -9.11
CA ASN A 91 11.96 0.02 -9.31
C ASN A 91 11.65 -1.14 -8.35
N SER A 92 10.76 -2.04 -8.78
CA SER A 92 10.35 -3.21 -7.98
C SER A 92 11.41 -4.32 -7.88
N SER A 93 12.55 -4.21 -8.58
CA SER A 93 13.63 -5.22 -8.49
C SER A 93 14.33 -5.25 -7.13
N LYS A 94 14.11 -4.24 -6.30
CA LYS A 94 14.62 -4.14 -4.93
C LYS A 94 13.66 -4.65 -3.86
N VAL A 95 12.50 -5.18 -4.27
CA VAL A 95 11.48 -5.73 -3.36
C VAL A 95 11.80 -7.19 -3.07
N ASP A 96 11.89 -7.52 -1.79
CA ASP A 96 12.14 -8.89 -1.32
C ASP A 96 10.87 -9.75 -1.31
N PHE A 97 9.72 -9.14 -0.94
CA PHE A 97 8.45 -9.84 -0.83
C PHE A 97 7.31 -9.04 -1.46
N HIS A 98 6.53 -9.70 -2.31
CA HIS A 98 5.34 -9.13 -2.94
C HIS A 98 4.09 -9.70 -2.27
N ILE A 99 3.20 -8.80 -1.85
CA ILE A 99 1.92 -9.13 -1.19
C ILE A 99 0.80 -8.76 -2.15
N ARG A 100 -0.14 -9.66 -2.34
CA ARG A 100 -1.36 -9.43 -3.13
C ARG A 100 -2.57 -9.45 -2.22
N LYS A 101 -3.45 -8.48 -2.36
CA LYS A 101 -4.68 -8.36 -1.59
C LYS A 101 -5.89 -8.07 -2.49
N GLY A 102 -7.09 -8.19 -1.98
CA GLY A 102 -8.30 -7.84 -2.73
C GLY A 102 -8.89 -8.96 -3.60
N HIS A 103 -8.40 -10.20 -3.50
CA HIS A 103 -8.99 -11.34 -4.21
C HIS A 103 -10.45 -11.55 -3.81
N GLY A 104 -11.39 -11.25 -4.71
CA GLY A 104 -12.82 -11.47 -4.55
C GLY A 104 -13.51 -10.64 -3.45
N LYS A 105 -12.83 -9.66 -2.87
CA LYS A 105 -13.35 -8.84 -1.75
C LYS A 105 -12.73 -7.44 -1.70
N PRO A 106 -13.37 -6.46 -1.01
CA PRO A 106 -12.70 -5.23 -0.60
C PRO A 106 -11.48 -5.54 0.27
N SER A 107 -10.40 -4.80 0.09
CA SER A 107 -9.21 -4.93 0.92
C SER A 107 -8.39 -3.65 0.87
N TYR A 108 -8.09 -3.09 2.04
CA TYR A 108 -7.30 -1.85 2.13
C TYR A 108 -5.96 -2.10 2.81
N SER A 109 -5.93 -2.95 3.83
CA SER A 109 -4.72 -3.22 4.60
C SER A 109 -3.85 -4.28 3.94
N ILE A 110 -2.52 -4.09 3.94
CA ILE A 110 -1.56 -5.11 3.54
C ILE A 110 -1.71 -6.40 4.38
N PHE A 111 -2.24 -6.29 5.61
CA PHE A 111 -2.49 -7.44 6.50
C PHE A 111 -3.60 -8.37 5.99
N GLU A 112 -4.43 -7.92 5.04
CA GLU A 112 -5.44 -8.75 4.39
C GLU A 112 -4.89 -9.56 3.21
N GLY A 113 -3.62 -9.34 2.87
CA GLY A 113 -2.95 -9.93 1.72
C GLY A 113 -2.15 -11.19 2.06
N THR A 114 -1.70 -11.82 0.98
CA THR A 114 -0.84 -13.01 1.01
C THR A 114 0.38 -12.80 0.13
N SER A 115 1.50 -13.40 0.52
CA SER A 115 2.69 -13.44 -0.30
C SER A 115 2.50 -14.36 -1.51
N GLU A 116 3.39 -14.29 -2.49
CA GLU A 116 3.40 -15.20 -3.65
C GLU A 116 3.57 -16.67 -3.26
N LYS A 117 4.08 -16.95 -2.06
CA LYS A 117 4.19 -18.30 -1.49
C LYS A 117 2.96 -18.74 -0.69
N GLY A 118 1.90 -17.90 -0.65
CA GLY A 118 0.65 -18.20 0.04
C GLY A 118 0.68 -17.97 1.56
N LEU A 119 1.75 -17.40 2.13
CA LEU A 119 1.78 -16.98 3.52
C LEU A 119 0.98 -15.69 3.68
N ASN A 120 0.14 -15.59 4.71
CA ASN A 120 -0.47 -14.33 5.08
C ASN A 120 0.60 -13.36 5.59
N PHE A 121 0.30 -12.06 5.51
CA PHE A 121 1.30 -11.03 5.79
C PHE A 121 1.75 -11.02 7.27
N GLU A 122 0.84 -11.29 8.21
CA GLU A 122 1.16 -11.40 9.64
C GLU A 122 2.19 -12.50 9.89
N GLN A 123 1.96 -13.70 9.34
CA GLN A 123 2.90 -14.82 9.47
C GLN A 123 4.25 -14.51 8.84
N LEU A 124 4.27 -13.81 7.70
CA LEU A 124 5.52 -13.38 7.08
C LEU A 124 6.31 -12.45 8.01
N LEU A 125 5.66 -11.46 8.65
CA LEU A 125 6.33 -10.55 9.59
C LEU A 125 6.87 -11.28 10.82
N GLU A 126 6.13 -12.27 11.33
CA GLU A 126 6.57 -13.13 12.46
C GLU A 126 7.81 -13.94 12.07
N ASP A 127 7.75 -14.64 10.93
CA ASP A 127 8.86 -15.46 10.42
C ASP A 127 10.14 -14.63 10.19
N LEU A 128 9.99 -13.38 9.74
CA LEU A 128 11.07 -12.43 9.54
C LEU A 128 11.49 -11.69 10.83
N ASN A 129 10.78 -11.89 11.95
CA ASN A 129 11.00 -11.21 13.23
C ASN A 129 11.01 -9.67 13.10
N VAL A 130 10.11 -9.12 12.26
CA VAL A 130 9.96 -7.67 12.07
C VAL A 130 9.32 -7.05 13.30
N LYS A 131 9.88 -5.94 13.79
CA LYS A 131 9.39 -5.20 14.96
C LYS A 131 9.06 -3.74 14.66
N SER A 132 9.62 -3.20 13.58
CA SER A 132 9.35 -1.84 13.14
C SER A 132 9.13 -1.81 11.63
N VAL A 133 8.26 -0.92 11.20
CA VAL A 133 7.96 -0.70 9.79
C VAL A 133 7.99 0.78 9.44
N THR A 134 8.58 1.08 8.30
CA THR A 134 8.45 2.39 7.65
C THR A 134 7.51 2.23 6.48
N VAL A 135 6.49 3.09 6.38
CA VAL A 135 5.41 2.97 5.41
C VAL A 135 5.48 4.11 4.41
N VAL A 136 5.40 3.77 3.12
CA VAL A 136 5.37 4.68 1.97
C VAL A 136 4.35 4.17 0.95
N GLY A 137 3.97 4.97 -0.04
CA GLY A 137 3.10 4.55 -1.16
C GLY A 137 1.74 5.23 -1.20
N LEU A 138 0.73 4.53 -1.68
CA LEU A 138 -0.59 5.06 -2.06
C LEU A 138 -1.73 4.23 -1.44
N ALA A 139 -2.92 4.80 -1.19
CA ALA A 139 -3.14 6.22 -0.96
C ALA A 139 -3.11 6.48 0.54
N THR A 140 -2.62 7.65 0.95
CA THR A 140 -2.44 8.02 2.37
C THR A 140 -3.71 7.80 3.19
N ASP A 141 -4.85 8.24 2.67
CA ASP A 141 -6.17 8.24 3.31
C ASP A 141 -6.94 6.90 3.20
N TYR A 142 -6.35 5.89 2.57
CA TYR A 142 -6.93 4.54 2.41
C TYR A 142 -5.92 3.45 2.78
N CYS A 143 -5.21 2.87 1.81
CA CYS A 143 -4.39 1.68 2.04
C CYS A 143 -3.19 1.94 2.96
N VAL A 144 -2.56 3.11 2.87
CA VAL A 144 -1.47 3.50 3.79
C VAL A 144 -2.00 3.64 5.21
N LEU A 145 -3.14 4.34 5.40
CA LEU A 145 -3.79 4.50 6.70
C LEU A 145 -4.12 3.14 7.33
N GLN A 146 -4.88 2.29 6.60
CA GLN A 146 -5.34 1.01 7.15
C GLN A 146 -4.17 0.06 7.44
N SER A 147 -3.18 -0.02 6.54
CA SER A 147 -1.98 -0.84 6.76
C SER A 147 -1.19 -0.40 7.99
N SER A 148 -1.07 0.92 8.19
CA SER A 148 -0.34 1.48 9.33
C SER A 148 -1.07 1.27 10.66
N LEU A 149 -2.41 1.43 10.66
CA LEU A 149 -3.22 1.19 11.85
C LEU A 149 -3.20 -0.30 12.25
N ASP A 150 -3.26 -1.21 11.27
CA ASP A 150 -3.17 -2.64 11.55
C ASP A 150 -1.75 -3.01 12.04
N ALA A 151 -0.70 -2.44 11.46
CA ALA A 151 0.65 -2.62 11.97
C ALA A 151 0.78 -2.22 13.45
N LYS A 152 0.14 -1.11 13.86
CA LYS A 152 0.06 -0.71 15.28
C LYS A 152 -0.70 -1.72 16.13
N LYS A 153 -1.83 -2.27 15.66
CA LYS A 153 -2.61 -3.30 16.37
C LYS A 153 -1.78 -4.57 16.58
N HIS A 154 -0.90 -4.91 15.61
CA HIS A 154 0.04 -6.03 15.73
C HIS A 154 1.30 -5.71 16.56
N GLY A 155 1.33 -4.55 17.23
CA GLY A 155 2.39 -4.19 18.18
C GLY A 155 3.69 -3.71 17.53
N LEU A 156 3.67 -3.36 16.24
CA LEU A 156 4.84 -2.83 15.54
C LEU A 156 5.07 -1.35 15.86
N GLU A 157 6.31 -0.93 15.81
CA GLU A 157 6.66 0.48 15.69
C GLU A 157 6.41 0.91 14.24
N VAL A 158 5.69 2.01 14.04
CA VAL A 158 5.26 2.47 12.70
C VAL A 158 5.71 3.90 12.46
N ARG A 159 6.39 4.10 11.34
CA ARG A 159 6.81 5.40 10.84
C ARG A 159 6.30 5.60 9.42
N ILE A 160 5.70 6.74 9.13
CA ILE A 160 5.25 7.13 7.79
C ILE A 160 6.17 8.23 7.26
N LEU A 161 6.72 8.06 6.05
CA LEU A 161 7.48 9.10 5.37
C LEU A 161 6.53 9.97 4.57
N LYS A 162 6.17 11.13 5.14
CA LYS A 162 5.16 12.05 4.60
C LYS A 162 5.43 12.47 3.15
N ASP A 163 6.69 12.60 2.81
CA ASP A 163 7.12 12.99 1.47
C ASP A 163 7.05 11.86 0.43
N LEU A 164 6.84 10.63 0.85
CA LEU A 164 6.77 9.42 0.02
C LEU A 164 5.38 8.77 0.02
N VAL A 165 4.36 9.54 0.38
CA VAL A 165 2.95 9.14 0.28
C VAL A 165 2.15 10.22 -0.44
N ALA A 166 1.02 9.86 -1.04
CA ALA A 166 0.04 10.79 -1.58
C ALA A 166 -1.38 10.26 -1.33
N GLY A 167 -2.32 11.16 -1.05
CA GLY A 167 -3.71 10.80 -0.79
C GLY A 167 -4.66 11.27 -1.88
N VAL A 168 -5.86 10.72 -1.86
CA VAL A 168 -6.93 11.03 -2.82
C VAL A 168 -7.47 12.43 -2.61
N GLY A 169 -7.77 12.80 -1.36
CA GLY A 169 -8.33 14.10 -0.99
C GLY A 169 -7.43 14.87 -0.02
N VAL A 170 -7.45 16.18 -0.10
CA VAL A 170 -6.65 17.02 0.81
C VAL A 170 -7.12 16.87 2.26
N GLU A 171 -8.43 16.96 2.49
CA GLU A 171 -9.02 16.87 3.83
C GLU A 171 -8.92 15.47 4.41
N SER A 172 -9.20 14.42 3.62
CA SER A 172 -9.08 13.03 4.05
C SER A 172 -7.63 12.64 4.34
N THR A 173 -6.67 13.13 3.56
CA THR A 173 -5.24 12.94 3.83
C THR A 173 -4.81 13.59 5.14
N GLN A 174 -5.29 14.80 5.44
CA GLN A 174 -4.99 15.48 6.70
C GLN A 174 -5.62 14.75 7.90
N ALA A 175 -6.85 14.25 7.75
CA ALA A 175 -7.52 13.42 8.74
C ALA A 175 -6.73 12.13 8.99
N ALA A 176 -6.27 11.46 7.93
CA ALA A 176 -5.46 10.24 8.04
C ALA A 176 -4.16 10.46 8.85
N PHE A 177 -3.44 11.56 8.60
CA PHE A 177 -2.26 11.88 9.42
C PHE A 177 -2.59 12.15 10.88
N THR A 178 -3.76 12.76 11.15
CA THR A 178 -4.23 12.97 12.52
C THR A 178 -4.52 11.64 13.22
N ASP A 179 -5.23 10.74 12.55
CA ASP A 179 -5.56 9.41 13.07
C ASP A 179 -4.31 8.55 13.30
N LEU A 180 -3.36 8.58 12.35
CA LEU A 180 -2.09 7.88 12.48
C LEU A 180 -1.26 8.39 13.67
N SER A 181 -1.19 9.71 13.85
CA SER A 181 -0.52 10.30 15.00
C SER A 181 -1.19 9.94 16.31
N ALA A 182 -2.54 9.95 16.35
CA ALA A 182 -3.31 9.55 17.53
C ALA A 182 -3.12 8.06 17.87
N ALA A 183 -2.90 7.21 16.87
CA ALA A 183 -2.57 5.79 17.04
C ALA A 183 -1.11 5.55 17.48
N GLY A 184 -0.29 6.61 17.61
CA GLY A 184 1.11 6.51 18.01
C GLY A 184 2.05 6.11 16.86
N CYS A 185 1.70 6.45 15.60
CA CYS A 185 2.63 6.39 14.50
C CYS A 185 3.51 7.65 14.46
N GLU A 186 4.77 7.49 14.09
CA GLU A 186 5.66 8.61 13.77
C GLU A 186 5.36 9.12 12.35
N ILE A 187 5.16 10.42 12.20
CA ILE A 187 5.04 11.07 10.88
C ILE A 187 6.32 11.88 10.65
N ALA A 188 7.10 11.50 9.64
CA ALA A 188 8.42 12.05 9.35
C ALA A 188 8.50 12.71 7.96
#